data_e85965b52c41d13109de9992fd02311e
#
_entry.id   e85965b52c41d13109de9992fd02311e
#
_cell.length_a   1.000
_cell.length_b   1.000
_cell.length_c   1.000
_cell.angle_alpha   90.00
_cell.angle_beta   90.00
_cell.angle_gamma   90.00
#
_symmetry.space_group_name_H-M   'P 1'
#
loop_
_entity.id
_entity.type
_entity.pdbx_description
1 polymer ?
#
loop_
_entity_poly.entity_id
_entity_poly.type
_entity_poly.pdbx_seq_one_letter_code
_entity_poly.pdbx_strand_id
1 'polypeptide(L)'
;KQKIEATGNKFVKRGETLTFEITTTFPAFEKADSKDNVFTIVDTPTGLDITDITSLTVGNAALTKDTDYTMTKDSATGAVTIDLTKYIGKENAHAGQTVVVTYTAIVTAAEGTADGGIYKNTANAYRNGTETGGDNEEGWTGDITLTKTDDAENEKDRKQLNGAEFEVYKNFEEKDGKVTANEADKLYFVKEADGVYKLALSKDETNATSTVVATNGTVQVKGLDEGTY
;
A
#
# COMPACT_ATOMS: atom_id res chain seq x y z
N LYS A 1 10.06 0.76 -22.67
CA LYS A 1 8.87 0.11 -22.10
C LYS A 1 8.76 0.54 -20.65
N GLN A 2 7.62 1.09 -20.27
CA GLN A 2 7.39 1.45 -18.86
C GLN A 2 7.25 0.17 -18.02
N LYS A 3 7.75 0.21 -16.81
CA LYS A 3 7.64 -0.85 -15.81
C LYS A 3 7.43 -0.21 -14.44
N ILE A 4 6.56 -0.80 -13.63
CA ILE A 4 6.41 -0.49 -12.21
C ILE A 4 6.59 -1.79 -11.42
N GLU A 5 7.38 -1.74 -10.36
CA GLU A 5 7.63 -2.87 -9.48
C GLU A 5 7.60 -2.42 -8.03
N ALA A 6 6.97 -3.22 -7.18
CA ALA A 6 7.16 -3.14 -5.73
C ALA A 6 8.28 -4.10 -5.33
N THR A 7 9.14 -3.64 -4.42
CA THR A 7 10.13 -4.52 -3.79
C THR A 7 9.51 -5.16 -2.55
N GLY A 8 9.60 -6.49 -2.47
CA GLY A 8 9.12 -7.25 -1.33
C GLY A 8 8.01 -8.24 -1.65
N ASN A 9 7.34 -8.70 -0.62
CA ASN A 9 6.25 -9.67 -0.73
C ASN A 9 4.97 -8.96 -1.22
N LYS A 10 4.18 -9.64 -2.03
CA LYS A 10 2.86 -9.13 -2.48
C LYS A 10 1.78 -9.33 -1.43
N PHE A 11 1.99 -10.25 -0.51
CA PHE A 11 1.11 -10.45 0.63
C PHE A 11 1.67 -9.69 1.84
N VAL A 12 1.04 -8.60 2.17
CA VAL A 12 1.53 -7.57 3.09
C VAL A 12 0.48 -7.22 4.14
N LYS A 13 0.89 -6.55 5.21
CA LYS A 13 -0.06 -6.04 6.20
C LYS A 13 -0.38 -4.56 5.96
N ARG A 14 -1.53 -4.12 6.44
CA ARG A 14 -1.87 -2.70 6.56
C ARG A 14 -0.84 -2.01 7.47
N GLY A 15 -0.39 -0.83 7.08
CA GLY A 15 0.67 -0.06 7.76
C GLY A 15 2.09 -0.43 7.33
N GLU A 16 2.27 -1.44 6.47
CA GLU A 16 3.58 -1.75 5.91
C GLU A 16 4.00 -0.69 4.90
N THR A 17 5.29 -0.33 4.93
CA THR A 17 5.88 0.57 3.94
C THR A 17 6.51 -0.24 2.82
N LEU A 18 6.01 -0.03 1.61
CA LEU A 18 6.55 -0.63 0.40
C LEU A 18 7.41 0.39 -0.36
N THR A 19 8.41 -0.11 -1.07
CA THR A 19 9.20 0.68 -2.02
C THR A 19 8.78 0.32 -3.43
N PHE A 20 8.48 1.33 -4.23
CA PHE A 20 8.13 1.19 -5.65
C PHE A 20 9.22 1.80 -6.52
N GLU A 21 9.40 1.23 -7.70
CA GLU A 21 10.24 1.76 -8.76
C GLU A 21 9.44 1.84 -10.06
N ILE A 22 9.39 3.02 -10.64
CA ILE A 22 8.85 3.25 -11.99
C ILE A 22 10.03 3.44 -12.93
N THR A 23 10.11 2.61 -13.95
CA THR A 23 11.09 2.76 -15.04
C THR A 23 10.38 3.11 -16.33
N THR A 24 10.76 4.21 -16.97
CA THR A 24 10.26 4.62 -18.30
C THR A 24 11.38 5.23 -19.14
N THR A 25 11.06 5.67 -20.36
CA THR A 25 12.02 6.32 -21.25
C THR A 25 11.66 7.78 -21.44
N PHE A 26 12.63 8.66 -21.34
CA PHE A 26 12.43 10.08 -21.58
C PHE A 26 12.03 10.28 -23.06
N PRO A 27 10.88 10.94 -23.35
CA PRO A 27 10.37 11.02 -24.70
C PRO A 27 11.17 11.98 -25.59
N ALA A 28 11.18 11.74 -26.90
CA ALA A 28 11.54 12.73 -27.90
C ALA A 28 10.32 13.58 -28.28
N PHE A 29 10.53 14.86 -28.57
CA PHE A 29 9.51 15.80 -29.00
C PHE A 29 9.76 16.18 -30.45
N GLU A 30 8.69 16.24 -31.27
CA GLU A 30 8.78 16.62 -32.71
C GLU A 30 9.32 18.03 -32.88
N LYS A 31 8.90 18.95 -32.00
CA LYS A 31 9.43 20.32 -31.93
C LYS A 31 10.27 20.43 -30.66
N ALA A 32 11.53 20.00 -30.75
CA ALA A 32 12.41 19.82 -29.60
C ALA A 32 12.46 21.03 -28.65
N ASP A 33 12.46 22.26 -29.18
CA ASP A 33 12.59 23.49 -28.41
C ASP A 33 11.25 24.23 -28.13
N SER A 34 10.12 23.54 -28.36
CA SER A 34 8.81 24.14 -28.05
C SER A 34 8.63 24.33 -26.54
N LYS A 35 8.14 25.50 -26.17
CA LYS A 35 7.77 25.81 -24.77
C LYS A 35 6.51 25.06 -24.32
N ASP A 36 5.78 24.49 -25.26
CA ASP A 36 4.55 23.73 -25.01
C ASP A 36 4.82 22.24 -24.75
N ASN A 37 6.09 21.82 -24.82
CA ASN A 37 6.47 20.46 -24.49
C ASN A 37 6.25 20.15 -23.02
N VAL A 38 5.56 19.04 -22.72
CA VAL A 38 5.24 18.58 -21.38
C VAL A 38 5.59 17.11 -21.26
N PHE A 39 6.26 16.73 -20.17
CA PHE A 39 6.49 15.35 -19.79
C PHE A 39 6.10 15.12 -18.35
N THR A 40 5.13 14.24 -18.11
CA THR A 40 4.65 13.90 -16.78
C THR A 40 4.55 12.39 -16.60
N ILE A 41 4.72 11.94 -15.36
CA ILE A 41 4.38 10.60 -14.91
C ILE A 41 3.26 10.76 -13.88
N VAL A 42 2.16 10.04 -14.09
CA VAL A 42 1.02 10.03 -13.17
C VAL A 42 0.95 8.65 -12.54
N ASP A 43 1.00 8.62 -11.22
CA ASP A 43 0.92 7.43 -10.39
C ASP A 43 -0.38 7.44 -9.61
N THR A 44 -1.21 6.41 -9.80
CA THR A 44 -2.57 6.32 -9.26
C THR A 44 -2.67 5.14 -8.31
N PRO A 45 -2.57 5.38 -6.99
CA PRO A 45 -2.65 4.34 -5.98
C PRO A 45 -4.10 3.98 -5.64
N THR A 46 -4.32 2.74 -5.25
CA THR A 46 -5.51 2.26 -4.55
C THR A 46 -5.05 1.41 -3.38
N GLY A 47 -5.57 1.63 -2.18
CA GLY A 47 -5.13 0.92 -0.98
C GLY A 47 -3.66 1.21 -0.59
N LEU A 48 -3.12 2.33 -1.06
CA LEU A 48 -1.77 2.81 -0.79
C LEU A 48 -1.80 4.31 -0.52
N ASP A 49 -0.92 4.77 0.35
CA ASP A 49 -0.65 6.19 0.57
C ASP A 49 0.81 6.48 0.19
N ILE A 50 1.02 7.11 -0.98
CA ILE A 50 2.35 7.50 -1.46
C ILE A 50 2.88 8.62 -0.57
N THR A 51 4.04 8.42 0.04
CA THR A 51 4.60 9.34 1.04
C THR A 51 5.58 10.33 0.42
N ASP A 52 6.65 9.85 -0.23
CA ASP A 52 7.65 10.72 -0.83
C ASP A 52 8.43 9.98 -1.94
N ILE A 53 9.02 10.77 -2.85
CA ILE A 53 10.00 10.29 -3.82
C ILE A 53 11.37 10.27 -3.13
N THR A 54 11.98 9.08 -3.07
CA THR A 54 13.30 8.89 -2.47
C THR A 54 14.43 9.14 -3.45
N SER A 55 14.21 8.87 -4.74
CA SER A 55 15.14 9.23 -5.80
C SER A 55 14.45 9.36 -7.15
N LEU A 56 14.96 10.24 -8.01
CA LEU A 56 14.59 10.35 -9.42
C LEU A 56 15.86 10.55 -10.24
N THR A 57 16.05 9.70 -11.25
CA THR A 57 17.20 9.81 -12.17
C THR A 57 16.76 9.82 -13.61
N VAL A 58 17.54 10.52 -14.47
CA VAL A 58 17.42 10.47 -15.93
C VAL A 58 18.79 10.11 -16.49
N GLY A 59 18.90 8.95 -17.11
CA GLY A 59 20.22 8.37 -17.40
C GLY A 59 21.02 8.17 -16.12
N ASN A 60 22.18 8.82 -16.03
CA ASN A 60 23.05 8.78 -14.84
C ASN A 60 22.90 10.04 -13.96
N ALA A 61 22.02 10.99 -14.31
CA ALA A 61 21.85 12.22 -13.57
C ALA A 61 20.77 12.06 -12.51
N ALA A 62 21.12 12.36 -11.25
CA ALA A 62 20.15 12.47 -10.17
C ALA A 62 19.47 13.84 -10.24
N LEU A 63 18.14 13.87 -10.17
CA LEU A 63 17.34 15.09 -10.24
C LEU A 63 16.96 15.59 -8.85
N THR A 64 16.83 16.90 -8.73
CA THR A 64 16.47 17.57 -7.49
C THR A 64 15.02 18.08 -7.58
N LYS A 65 14.21 17.72 -6.58
CA LYS A 65 12.83 18.19 -6.44
C LYS A 65 12.79 19.73 -6.37
N ASP A 66 11.74 20.29 -6.99
CA ASP A 66 11.48 21.74 -7.13
C ASP A 66 12.48 22.49 -8.02
N THR A 67 13.63 21.91 -8.33
CA THR A 67 14.60 22.45 -9.30
C THR A 67 14.39 21.83 -10.68
N ASP A 68 14.52 20.51 -10.78
CA ASP A 68 14.50 19.75 -12.02
C ASP A 68 13.12 19.17 -12.33
N TYR A 69 12.36 18.81 -11.29
CA TYR A 69 11.00 18.30 -11.39
C TYR A 69 10.12 18.83 -10.26
N THR A 70 8.81 18.74 -10.43
CA THR A 70 7.87 18.98 -9.34
C THR A 70 7.02 17.72 -9.08
N MET A 71 6.54 17.58 -7.84
CA MET A 71 5.62 16.53 -7.43
C MET A 71 4.38 17.16 -6.82
N THR A 72 3.22 16.79 -7.31
CA THR A 72 1.93 17.18 -6.73
C THR A 72 1.11 15.95 -6.40
N LYS A 73 0.39 15.98 -5.28
CA LYS A 73 -0.51 14.91 -4.83
C LYS A 73 -1.93 15.46 -4.79
N ASP A 74 -2.83 14.76 -5.44
CA ASP A 74 -4.26 15.03 -5.36
C ASP A 74 -4.79 14.51 -4.02
N SER A 75 -5.35 15.40 -3.22
CA SER A 75 -5.83 15.07 -1.86
C SER A 75 -7.10 14.20 -1.85
N ALA A 76 -7.87 14.17 -2.94
CA ALA A 76 -9.09 13.39 -3.03
C ALA A 76 -8.83 11.96 -3.50
N THR A 77 -7.90 11.76 -4.42
CA THR A 77 -7.62 10.48 -5.06
C THR A 77 -6.32 9.84 -4.57
N GLY A 78 -5.43 10.62 -3.94
CA GLY A 78 -4.08 10.19 -3.61
C GLY A 78 -3.13 10.10 -4.81
N ALA A 79 -3.61 10.37 -6.03
CA ALA A 79 -2.80 10.31 -7.23
C ALA A 79 -1.64 11.33 -7.17
N VAL A 80 -0.48 10.89 -7.64
CA VAL A 80 0.74 11.70 -7.66
C VAL A 80 1.12 12.00 -9.09
N THR A 81 1.34 13.29 -9.39
CA THR A 81 1.89 13.74 -10.67
C THR A 81 3.32 14.21 -10.47
N ILE A 82 4.23 13.60 -11.22
CA ILE A 82 5.64 13.96 -11.30
C ILE A 82 5.82 14.69 -12.63
N ASP A 83 6.12 15.98 -12.57
CA ASP A 83 6.29 16.84 -13.74
C ASP A 83 7.77 17.07 -14.01
N LEU A 84 8.25 16.52 -15.12
CA LEU A 84 9.62 16.58 -15.63
C LEU A 84 9.79 17.64 -16.73
N THR A 85 8.78 18.49 -16.95
CA THR A 85 8.77 19.49 -18.03
C THR A 85 9.98 20.43 -17.96
N LYS A 86 10.42 20.80 -16.75
CA LYS A 86 11.61 21.64 -16.55
C LYS A 86 12.91 20.98 -17.02
N TYR A 87 12.96 19.66 -17.06
CA TYR A 87 14.15 18.89 -17.40
C TYR A 87 14.23 18.48 -18.87
N ILE A 88 13.27 18.86 -19.70
CA ILE A 88 13.22 18.46 -21.12
C ILE A 88 14.51 18.84 -21.88
N GLY A 89 15.07 20.01 -21.59
CA GLY A 89 16.28 20.51 -22.24
C GLY A 89 16.04 20.94 -23.70
N LYS A 90 17.12 21.36 -24.38
CA LYS A 90 17.10 21.73 -25.79
C LYS A 90 17.44 20.55 -26.68
N GLU A 91 16.98 20.60 -27.92
CA GLU A 91 17.35 19.61 -28.98
C GLU A 91 17.12 18.16 -28.58
N ASN A 92 16.10 17.89 -27.73
CA ASN A 92 15.84 16.54 -27.21
C ASN A 92 17.04 15.94 -26.45
N ALA A 93 17.78 16.75 -25.67
CA ALA A 93 19.02 16.35 -25.00
C ALA A 93 18.92 15.07 -24.15
N HIS A 94 17.73 14.78 -23.62
CA HIS A 94 17.49 13.63 -22.74
C HIS A 94 16.68 12.50 -23.42
N ALA A 95 16.29 12.67 -24.69
CA ALA A 95 15.49 11.68 -25.41
C ALA A 95 16.16 10.30 -25.43
N GLY A 96 15.39 9.27 -25.12
CA GLY A 96 15.86 7.89 -25.08
C GLY A 96 16.59 7.48 -23.79
N GLN A 97 16.88 8.42 -22.91
CA GLN A 97 17.47 8.10 -21.59
C GLN A 97 16.43 7.41 -20.69
N THR A 98 16.91 6.49 -19.87
CA THR A 98 16.04 5.82 -18.88
C THR A 98 15.72 6.79 -17.75
N VAL A 99 14.45 6.87 -17.41
CA VAL A 99 13.93 7.58 -16.23
C VAL A 99 13.61 6.53 -15.17
N VAL A 100 14.16 6.69 -13.97
CA VAL A 100 13.87 5.83 -12.82
C VAL A 100 13.37 6.70 -11.67
N VAL A 101 12.18 6.39 -11.17
CA VAL A 101 11.58 7.02 -9.99
C VAL A 101 11.45 5.98 -8.90
N THR A 102 12.10 6.20 -7.76
CA THR A 102 11.94 5.36 -6.57
C THR A 102 11.20 6.15 -5.50
N TYR A 103 10.21 5.54 -4.88
CA TYR A 103 9.38 6.16 -3.84
C TYR A 103 8.85 5.12 -2.87
N THR A 104 8.30 5.59 -1.76
CA THR A 104 7.69 4.76 -0.73
C THR A 104 6.19 5.02 -0.61
N ALA A 105 5.44 3.98 -0.29
CA ALA A 105 4.02 4.07 0.00
C ALA A 105 3.67 3.19 1.21
N ILE A 106 2.71 3.66 2.02
CA ILE A 106 2.17 2.90 3.15
C ILE A 106 0.95 2.14 2.66
N VAL A 107 0.88 0.85 2.94
CA VAL A 107 -0.31 0.03 2.67
C VAL A 107 -1.46 0.48 3.56
N THR A 108 -2.54 0.95 2.95
CA THR A 108 -3.77 1.34 3.64
C THR A 108 -4.90 0.34 3.39
N ALA A 109 -4.72 -0.59 2.44
CA ALA A 109 -5.67 -1.64 2.10
C ALA A 109 -5.96 -2.52 3.32
N ALA A 110 -7.20 -2.62 3.66
CA ALA A 110 -7.77 -3.54 4.65
C ALA A 110 -9.26 -3.63 4.49
N GLU A 111 -9.80 -2.98 3.45
CA GLU A 111 -11.23 -2.94 3.24
C GLU A 111 -11.71 -4.29 2.70
N GLY A 112 -12.65 -4.87 3.43
CA GLY A 112 -13.17 -6.18 3.11
C GLY A 112 -14.03 -6.18 1.88
N THR A 113 -13.41 -6.30 0.73
CA THR A 113 -13.98 -7.05 -0.36
C THR A 113 -13.84 -8.54 -0.03
N ALA A 114 -14.67 -9.40 -0.60
CA ALA A 114 -14.66 -10.84 -0.37
C ALA A 114 -13.27 -11.49 -0.63
N ASP A 115 -12.35 -10.77 -1.23
CA ASP A 115 -11.02 -11.23 -1.65
C ASP A 115 -9.86 -10.70 -0.78
N GLY A 116 -10.16 -10.13 0.42
CA GLY A 116 -9.15 -9.44 1.24
C GLY A 116 -8.85 -8.02 0.70
N GLY A 117 -8.11 -7.22 1.45
CA GLY A 117 -7.74 -5.88 1.02
C GLY A 117 -6.69 -5.91 -0.10
N ILE A 118 -7.04 -5.50 -1.30
CA ILE A 118 -6.11 -5.41 -2.43
C ILE A 118 -5.53 -4.00 -2.50
N TYR A 119 -4.21 -3.88 -2.57
CA TYR A 119 -3.58 -2.66 -3.03
C TYR A 119 -3.25 -2.77 -4.52
N LYS A 120 -3.37 -1.64 -5.22
CA LYS A 120 -2.97 -1.52 -6.61
C LYS A 120 -2.29 -0.20 -6.83
N ASN A 121 -1.23 -0.21 -7.62
CA ASN A 121 -0.57 0.98 -8.10
C ASN A 121 -0.48 0.96 -9.61
N THR A 122 -0.87 2.07 -10.25
CA THR A 122 -0.84 2.20 -11.72
C THR A 122 -0.10 3.47 -12.08
N ALA A 123 1.00 3.34 -12.82
CA ALA A 123 1.78 4.47 -13.30
C ALA A 123 1.71 4.60 -14.81
N ASN A 124 1.44 5.82 -15.28
CA ASN A 124 1.39 6.16 -16.71
C ASN A 124 2.28 7.36 -17.00
N ALA A 125 3.03 7.28 -18.11
CA ALA A 125 3.84 8.40 -18.62
C ALA A 125 3.14 9.09 -19.79
N TYR A 126 3.20 10.43 -19.79
CA TYR A 126 2.52 11.26 -20.80
C TYR A 126 3.49 12.25 -21.45
N ARG A 127 3.44 12.33 -22.78
CA ARG A 127 4.10 13.35 -23.59
C ARG A 127 3.05 14.25 -24.21
N ASN A 128 3.05 15.53 -23.87
CA ASN A 128 2.07 16.51 -24.38
C ASN A 128 0.61 16.01 -24.22
N GLY A 129 0.29 15.41 -23.07
CA GLY A 129 -1.02 14.85 -22.76
C GLY A 129 -1.35 13.50 -23.43
N THR A 130 -0.45 12.98 -24.28
CA THR A 130 -0.62 11.64 -24.88
C THR A 130 0.15 10.62 -24.06
N GLU A 131 -0.52 9.54 -23.67
CA GLU A 131 0.10 8.43 -22.95
C GLU A 131 1.16 7.75 -23.83
N THR A 132 2.35 7.54 -23.27
CA THR A 132 3.48 6.90 -23.95
C THR A 132 3.78 5.51 -23.40
N GLY A 133 3.23 5.18 -22.26
CA GLY A 133 3.33 3.87 -21.63
C GLY A 133 2.73 3.86 -20.25
N GLY A 134 2.30 2.70 -19.82
CA GLY A 134 1.75 2.44 -18.48
C GLY A 134 2.04 1.02 -18.04
N ASP A 135 2.02 0.83 -16.72
CA ASP A 135 2.14 -0.47 -16.05
C ASP A 135 1.45 -0.41 -14.69
N ASN A 136 1.20 -1.56 -14.09
CA ASN A 136 0.61 -1.64 -12.75
C ASN A 136 1.25 -2.75 -11.92
N GLU A 137 1.20 -2.57 -10.61
CA GLU A 137 1.61 -3.53 -9.61
C GLU A 137 0.47 -3.67 -8.59
N GLU A 138 0.24 -4.89 -8.11
CA GLU A 138 -0.78 -5.18 -7.12
C GLU A 138 -0.31 -6.24 -6.11
N GLY A 139 -0.90 -6.19 -4.93
CA GLY A 139 -0.75 -7.18 -3.89
C GLY A 139 -1.95 -7.11 -2.94
N TRP A 140 -1.90 -7.86 -1.84
CA TRP A 140 -3.06 -8.03 -0.98
C TRP A 140 -2.70 -8.16 0.49
N THR A 141 -3.68 -7.87 1.33
CA THR A 141 -3.73 -8.19 2.75
C THR A 141 -4.74 -9.30 3.01
N GLY A 142 -4.58 -10.03 4.09
CA GLY A 142 -5.50 -11.09 4.50
C GLY A 142 -6.40 -10.70 5.66
N ASP A 143 -7.30 -11.61 6.02
CA ASP A 143 -8.18 -11.50 7.17
C ASP A 143 -8.31 -12.82 7.92
N ILE A 144 -8.72 -12.73 9.19
CA ILE A 144 -9.04 -13.87 10.04
C ILE A 144 -10.42 -13.64 10.62
N THR A 145 -11.27 -14.66 10.54
CA THR A 145 -12.56 -14.69 11.23
C THR A 145 -12.51 -15.74 12.35
N LEU A 146 -12.79 -15.29 13.56
CA LEU A 146 -12.89 -16.14 14.75
C LEU A 146 -14.35 -16.29 15.17
N THR A 147 -14.76 -17.50 15.52
CA THR A 147 -16.07 -17.78 16.12
C THR A 147 -15.87 -18.33 17.51
N LYS A 148 -16.41 -17.66 18.51
CA LYS A 148 -16.38 -18.09 19.91
C LYS A 148 -17.71 -18.72 20.28
N THR A 149 -17.65 -19.95 20.77
CA THR A 149 -18.79 -20.71 21.27
C THR A 149 -18.58 -21.13 22.72
N ASP A 150 -19.65 -21.55 23.38
CA ASP A 150 -19.57 -22.30 24.64
C ASP A 150 -18.93 -23.68 24.41
N ASP A 151 -18.73 -24.43 25.48
CA ASP A 151 -18.03 -25.71 25.53
C ASP A 151 -18.98 -26.92 25.53
N ALA A 152 -20.21 -26.77 24.99
CA ALA A 152 -21.11 -27.89 24.88
C ALA A 152 -20.46 -29.07 24.13
N GLU A 153 -20.58 -30.29 24.70
CA GLU A 153 -19.92 -31.50 24.19
C GLU A 153 -20.28 -31.79 22.73
N ASN A 154 -21.55 -31.56 22.38
CA ASN A 154 -22.01 -31.74 21.01
C ASN A 154 -21.88 -30.41 20.26
N GLU A 155 -21.09 -30.39 19.19
CA GLU A 155 -20.87 -29.16 18.37
C GLU A 155 -22.15 -28.52 17.85
N LYS A 156 -23.20 -29.32 17.60
CA LYS A 156 -24.49 -28.81 17.12
C LYS A 156 -25.27 -28.02 18.18
N ASP A 157 -24.94 -28.24 19.45
CA ASP A 157 -25.59 -27.60 20.58
C ASP A 157 -24.81 -26.37 21.10
N ARG A 158 -23.62 -26.12 20.54
CA ARG A 158 -22.77 -24.97 20.88
C ARG A 158 -23.43 -23.64 20.53
N LYS A 159 -23.47 -22.75 21.50
CA LYS A 159 -24.02 -21.39 21.33
C LYS A 159 -22.90 -20.39 21.15
N GLN A 160 -23.07 -19.47 20.24
CA GLN A 160 -22.16 -18.36 20.03
C GLN A 160 -22.15 -17.42 21.24
N LEU A 161 -20.95 -17.04 21.68
CA LEU A 161 -20.75 -16.18 22.84
C LEU A 161 -20.54 -14.73 22.39
N ASN A 162 -21.58 -13.91 22.57
CA ASN A 162 -21.50 -12.48 22.31
C ASN A 162 -20.65 -11.77 23.37
N GLY A 163 -19.89 -10.74 22.95
CA GLY A 163 -19.08 -9.93 23.86
C GLY A 163 -17.79 -10.59 24.31
N ALA A 164 -17.38 -11.73 23.73
CA ALA A 164 -16.07 -12.30 24.00
C ALA A 164 -14.97 -11.36 23.49
N GLU A 165 -13.98 -11.11 24.34
CA GLU A 165 -12.84 -10.23 24.06
C GLU A 165 -11.60 -11.03 23.66
N PHE A 166 -10.85 -10.52 22.68
CA PHE A 166 -9.61 -11.13 22.22
C PHE A 166 -8.53 -10.07 22.07
N GLU A 167 -7.30 -10.48 22.37
CA GLU A 167 -6.08 -9.82 21.95
C GLU A 167 -5.40 -10.67 20.88
N VAL A 168 -4.90 -10.05 19.82
CA VAL A 168 -4.26 -10.76 18.71
C VAL A 168 -2.77 -10.42 18.72
N TYR A 169 -1.97 -11.46 18.61
CA TYR A 169 -0.52 -11.37 18.56
C TYR A 169 -0.01 -12.00 17.26
N LYS A 170 1.00 -11.39 16.65
CA LYS A 170 1.75 -12.01 15.56
C LYS A 170 2.96 -12.72 16.16
N ASN A 171 3.20 -13.93 15.73
CA ASN A 171 4.24 -14.82 16.24
C ASN A 171 4.05 -15.18 17.70
N PHE A 172 3.99 -16.45 17.99
CA PHE A 172 3.92 -16.98 19.34
C PHE A 172 4.87 -18.18 19.46
N GLU A 173 5.31 -18.46 20.69
CA GLU A 173 6.05 -19.67 20.99
C GLU A 173 5.13 -20.67 21.68
N GLU A 174 5.11 -21.91 21.18
CA GLU A 174 4.46 -23.03 21.85
C GLU A 174 5.54 -23.94 22.43
N LYS A 175 5.49 -24.10 23.75
CA LYS A 175 6.37 -24.99 24.47
C LYS A 175 5.56 -25.80 25.48
N ASP A 176 5.68 -27.14 25.43
CA ASP A 176 5.00 -28.08 26.35
C ASP A 176 3.47 -27.86 26.38
N GLY A 177 2.85 -27.56 25.22
CA GLY A 177 1.42 -27.27 25.10
C GLY A 177 0.99 -25.91 25.67
N LYS A 178 1.95 -25.05 26.02
CA LYS A 178 1.70 -23.69 26.48
C LYS A 178 2.10 -22.69 25.43
N VAL A 179 1.13 -21.92 24.99
CA VAL A 179 1.35 -20.77 24.09
C VAL A 179 1.81 -19.57 24.91
N THR A 180 2.88 -18.92 24.46
CA THR A 180 3.39 -17.68 25.02
C THR A 180 3.53 -16.66 23.91
N ALA A 181 2.79 -15.56 24.01
CA ALA A 181 2.89 -14.42 23.12
C ALA A 181 3.79 -13.34 23.74
N ASN A 182 4.51 -12.61 22.90
CA ASN A 182 5.32 -11.48 23.32
C ASN A 182 4.48 -10.20 23.21
N GLU A 183 4.48 -9.36 24.23
CA GLU A 183 3.78 -8.07 24.22
C GLU A 183 4.26 -7.14 23.06
N ALA A 184 5.49 -7.30 22.61
CA ALA A 184 6.01 -6.56 21.45
C ALA A 184 5.34 -6.96 20.13
N ASP A 185 4.75 -8.16 20.06
CA ASP A 185 4.06 -8.70 18.90
C ASP A 185 2.54 -8.50 18.96
N LYS A 186 2.04 -7.78 19.97
CA LYS A 186 0.63 -7.42 20.12
C LYS A 186 0.19 -6.49 19.01
N LEU A 187 -0.93 -6.83 18.37
CA LEU A 187 -1.51 -6.04 17.30
C LEU A 187 -2.59 -5.08 17.82
N TYR A 188 -2.72 -3.97 17.13
CA TYR A 188 -3.72 -2.93 17.41
C TYR A 188 -4.66 -2.81 16.22
N PHE A 189 -5.93 -2.54 16.49
CA PHE A 189 -6.99 -2.53 15.49
C PHE A 189 -7.86 -1.30 15.62
N VAL A 190 -8.44 -0.87 14.51
CA VAL A 190 -9.49 0.15 14.47
C VAL A 190 -10.82 -0.54 14.15
N LYS A 191 -11.85 -0.28 14.96
CA LYS A 191 -13.19 -0.84 14.75
C LYS A 191 -13.84 -0.20 13.51
N GLU A 192 -14.34 -1.00 12.59
CA GLU A 192 -15.09 -0.58 11.41
C GLU A 192 -16.60 -0.76 11.57
N ALA A 193 -16.98 -1.88 12.18
CA ALA A 193 -18.37 -2.22 12.49
C ALA A 193 -18.41 -3.14 13.71
N ASP A 194 -19.59 -3.53 14.16
CA ASP A 194 -19.73 -4.48 15.26
C ASP A 194 -19.13 -5.84 14.88
N GLY A 195 -18.14 -6.28 15.66
CA GLY A 195 -17.38 -7.51 15.40
C GLY A 195 -16.39 -7.43 14.22
N VAL A 196 -16.20 -6.26 13.59
CA VAL A 196 -15.31 -6.09 12.43
C VAL A 196 -14.26 -5.03 12.71
N TYR A 197 -13.01 -5.40 12.53
CA TYR A 197 -11.84 -4.58 12.84
C TYR A 197 -10.83 -4.64 11.70
N LYS A 198 -10.08 -3.55 11.49
CA LYS A 198 -8.91 -3.54 10.62
C LYS A 198 -7.64 -3.30 11.42
N LEU A 199 -6.53 -3.87 10.98
CA LEU A 199 -5.23 -3.61 11.58
C LEU A 199 -4.96 -2.10 11.56
N ALA A 200 -4.54 -1.52 12.67
CA ALA A 200 -4.16 -0.12 12.75
C ALA A 200 -2.86 0.14 11.95
N LEU A 201 -2.70 1.31 11.35
CA LEU A 201 -1.45 1.74 10.71
C LEU A 201 -0.30 1.81 11.72
N SER A 202 -0.63 2.17 12.95
CA SER A 202 0.25 2.15 14.11
C SER A 202 -0.59 2.02 15.39
N LYS A 203 0.05 1.69 16.52
CA LYS A 203 -0.62 1.68 17.83
C LYS A 203 -1.21 3.05 18.25
N ASP A 204 -0.70 4.13 17.65
CA ASP A 204 -1.08 5.50 17.95
C ASP A 204 -2.14 6.05 16.95
N GLU A 205 -2.65 5.21 16.03
CA GLU A 205 -3.75 5.60 15.14
C GLU A 205 -4.99 5.92 15.96
N THR A 206 -5.73 6.95 15.56
CA THR A 206 -6.96 7.36 16.24
C THR A 206 -7.94 6.19 16.37
N ASN A 207 -8.44 5.95 17.58
CA ASN A 207 -9.32 4.84 17.96
C ASN A 207 -8.68 3.44 17.86
N ALA A 208 -7.35 3.34 17.80
CA ALA A 208 -6.69 2.05 17.88
C ALA A 208 -6.92 1.39 19.25
N THR A 209 -7.21 0.09 19.25
CA THR A 209 -7.39 -0.75 20.44
C THR A 209 -6.65 -2.06 20.26
N SER A 210 -6.12 -2.61 21.35
CA SER A 210 -5.56 -3.97 21.36
C SER A 210 -6.61 -5.05 21.59
N THR A 211 -7.84 -4.65 22.00
CA THR A 211 -8.93 -5.59 22.31
C THR A 211 -9.97 -5.54 21.22
N VAL A 212 -10.26 -6.70 20.63
CA VAL A 212 -11.34 -6.89 19.67
C VAL A 212 -12.47 -7.70 20.30
N VAL A 213 -13.72 -7.32 20.05
CA VAL A 213 -14.91 -7.86 20.74
C VAL A 213 -15.83 -8.56 19.75
N ALA A 214 -16.18 -9.82 20.03
CA ALA A 214 -17.09 -10.58 19.21
C ALA A 214 -18.52 -10.05 19.29
N THR A 215 -19.16 -9.91 18.14
CA THR A 215 -20.57 -9.64 18.01
C THR A 215 -21.28 -10.88 17.48
N ASN A 216 -22.31 -11.33 18.17
CA ASN A 216 -22.97 -12.62 17.88
C ASN A 216 -21.97 -13.79 17.80
N GLY A 217 -20.97 -13.78 18.68
CA GLY A 217 -19.94 -14.80 18.74
C GLY A 217 -18.86 -14.73 17.66
N THR A 218 -18.90 -13.74 16.75
CA THR A 218 -17.95 -13.64 15.64
C THR A 218 -17.15 -12.34 15.74
N VAL A 219 -15.85 -12.42 15.48
CA VAL A 219 -14.97 -11.28 15.26
C VAL A 219 -14.14 -11.52 13.98
N GLN A 220 -14.06 -10.50 13.15
CA GLN A 220 -13.22 -10.47 11.96
C GLN A 220 -12.14 -9.40 12.13
N VAL A 221 -10.90 -9.75 11.88
CA VAL A 221 -9.75 -8.83 11.82
C VAL A 221 -9.16 -8.86 10.42
N LYS A 222 -8.93 -7.69 9.84
CA LYS A 222 -8.51 -7.49 8.45
C LYS A 222 -7.17 -6.77 8.36
N GLY A 223 -6.52 -6.85 7.21
CA GLY A 223 -5.29 -6.12 6.94
C GLY A 223 -4.04 -6.83 7.45
N LEU A 224 -4.09 -8.15 7.60
CA LEU A 224 -2.99 -8.99 8.06
C LEU A 224 -2.12 -9.44 6.87
N ASP A 225 -0.85 -9.71 7.12
CA ASP A 225 0.05 -10.39 6.20
C ASP A 225 0.08 -11.91 6.45
N GLU A 226 0.94 -12.61 5.73
CA GLU A 226 1.22 -14.02 5.99
C GLU A 226 1.92 -14.19 7.34
N GLY A 227 1.47 -15.16 8.13
CA GLY A 227 2.07 -15.43 9.43
C GLY A 227 1.23 -16.33 10.32
N THR A 228 1.70 -16.48 11.55
CA THR A 228 1.02 -17.19 12.63
C THR A 228 0.47 -16.17 13.61
N TYR A 229 -0.80 -16.32 13.97
CA TYR A 229 -1.54 -15.41 14.82
C TYR A 229 -2.19 -16.14 15.99
#